data_bdc2c0769d3c425021985a82af10a0bb
#
_entry.id   bdc2c0769d3c425021985a82af10a0bb
#
_cell.length_a   1.000
_cell.length_b   1.000
_cell.length_c   1.000
_cell.angle_alpha   90.00
_cell.angle_beta   90.00
_cell.angle_gamma   90.00
#
_symmetry.space_group_name_H-M   'P 1'
#
loop_
_entity.id
_entity.type
_entity.pdbx_description
1 polymer ?
#
loop_
_entity_poly.entity_id
_entity_poly.type
_entity_poly.pdbx_seq_one_letter_code
_entity_poly.pdbx_strand_id
1 'polypeptide(L)'
;MGCTSYAQNFSYPMASPRQVITQQFSVSQITVDYGRPSVRGRKIFGELVPYGKVWRAGANQATSISFLQPVKVGGKSVKKGDYAIFITPEQHQWIIVLNYDADAWGAYSYDPNENAIEFTVPVIQTKDLQESLEFSFESLSNEKLNLIIRWEYTKVEIPIEIDKKEIIDKIIEQLKEVKQFERDLEGKDN
;
A
#
# COMPACT_ATOMS: atom_id res chain seq x y z
N MET A 1 -18.39 -35.94 -28.19
CA MET A 1 -17.88 -34.55 -27.98
C MET A 1 -18.40 -34.06 -26.66
N GLY A 2 -17.54 -33.99 -25.65
CA GLY A 2 -17.91 -33.50 -24.34
C GLY A 2 -17.75 -31.97 -24.30
N CYS A 3 -18.85 -31.24 -24.11
CA CYS A 3 -18.79 -29.82 -23.78
C CYS A 3 -18.28 -29.66 -22.34
N THR A 4 -17.05 -29.23 -22.18
CA THR A 4 -16.55 -28.73 -20.90
C THR A 4 -17.20 -27.39 -20.62
N SER A 5 -18.22 -27.37 -19.76
CA SER A 5 -18.82 -26.13 -19.26
C SER A 5 -17.82 -25.49 -18.30
N TYR A 6 -17.21 -24.39 -18.71
CA TYR A 6 -16.49 -23.49 -17.80
C TYR A 6 -17.54 -22.73 -16.99
N ALA A 7 -17.76 -23.17 -15.76
CA ALA A 7 -18.55 -22.40 -14.81
C ALA A 7 -17.77 -21.08 -14.50
N GLN A 8 -18.20 -19.98 -15.12
CA GLN A 8 -17.72 -18.65 -14.72
C GLN A 8 -18.33 -18.33 -13.35
N ASN A 9 -17.47 -18.13 -12.36
CA ASN A 9 -17.91 -17.66 -11.05
C ASN A 9 -18.33 -16.20 -11.14
N PHE A 10 -19.62 -15.97 -11.32
CA PHE A 10 -20.21 -14.65 -11.21
C PHE A 10 -20.39 -14.30 -9.74
N SER A 11 -19.86 -13.17 -9.30
CA SER A 11 -20.14 -12.58 -7.98
C SER A 11 -20.98 -11.31 -8.14
N TYR A 12 -21.81 -11.03 -7.14
CA TYR A 12 -22.54 -9.76 -7.12
C TYR A 12 -21.55 -8.58 -7.09
N PRO A 13 -21.80 -7.50 -7.90
CA PRO A 13 -20.98 -6.31 -7.86
C PRO A 13 -20.93 -5.73 -6.45
N MET A 14 -19.74 -5.66 -5.88
CA MET A 14 -19.56 -5.09 -4.55
C MET A 14 -19.68 -3.57 -4.61
N ALA A 15 -20.35 -2.97 -3.62
CA ALA A 15 -20.46 -1.51 -3.49
C ALA A 15 -19.10 -0.80 -3.30
N SER A 16 -18.12 -1.53 -2.81
CA SER A 16 -16.72 -1.11 -2.64
C SER A 16 -15.82 -2.23 -3.13
N PRO A 17 -15.58 -2.31 -4.45
CA PRO A 17 -14.75 -3.37 -5.00
C PRO A 17 -13.34 -3.32 -4.42
N ARG A 18 -12.71 -4.49 -4.32
CA ARG A 18 -11.33 -4.59 -3.88
C ARG A 18 -10.38 -4.31 -5.04
N GLN A 19 -9.27 -3.64 -4.77
CA GLN A 19 -8.22 -3.36 -5.75
C GLN A 19 -6.86 -3.67 -5.14
N VAL A 20 -6.02 -4.31 -5.96
CA VAL A 20 -4.62 -4.55 -5.64
C VAL A 20 -3.76 -3.69 -6.57
N ILE A 21 -2.82 -2.97 -6.01
CA ILE A 21 -1.79 -2.25 -6.76
C ILE A 21 -0.42 -2.76 -6.33
N THR A 22 0.48 -2.89 -7.29
CA THR A 22 1.86 -3.33 -7.04
C THR A 22 2.83 -2.40 -7.74
N GLN A 23 3.88 -2.01 -7.04
CA GLN A 23 4.96 -1.18 -7.55
C GLN A 23 6.29 -1.89 -7.34
N GLN A 24 7.05 -2.06 -8.40
CA GLN A 24 8.46 -2.46 -8.27
C GLN A 24 9.22 -1.36 -7.54
N PHE A 25 9.95 -1.72 -6.51
CA PHE A 25 10.70 -0.80 -5.68
C PHE A 25 12.07 -1.40 -5.32
N SER A 26 13.14 -0.76 -5.82
CA SER A 26 14.49 -1.26 -5.68
C SER A 26 14.61 -2.70 -6.22
N VAL A 27 15.07 -3.65 -5.41
CA VAL A 27 15.26 -5.08 -5.77
C VAL A 27 14.02 -5.94 -5.52
N SER A 28 12.90 -5.34 -5.13
CA SER A 28 11.67 -6.05 -4.76
C SER A 28 10.42 -5.28 -5.21
N GLN A 29 9.30 -5.48 -4.52
CA GLN A 29 8.06 -4.79 -4.78
C GLN A 29 7.32 -4.44 -3.50
N ILE A 30 6.40 -3.49 -3.62
CA ILE A 30 5.42 -3.11 -2.60
C ILE A 30 4.04 -3.37 -3.18
N THR A 31 3.17 -4.02 -2.42
CA THR A 31 1.79 -4.29 -2.82
C THR A 31 0.83 -3.68 -1.81
N VAL A 32 -0.22 -3.02 -2.28
CA VAL A 32 -1.34 -2.54 -1.45
C VAL A 32 -2.62 -3.20 -1.94
N ASP A 33 -3.39 -3.79 -1.03
CA ASP A 33 -4.69 -4.39 -1.28
C ASP A 33 -5.73 -3.68 -0.42
N TYR A 34 -6.77 -3.09 -1.05
CA TYR A 34 -7.72 -2.23 -0.36
C TYR A 34 -9.13 -2.29 -0.94
N GLY A 35 -10.13 -2.09 -0.08
CA GLY A 35 -11.51 -1.87 -0.51
C GLY A 35 -11.70 -0.43 -0.95
N ARG A 36 -12.34 -0.21 -2.11
CA ARG A 36 -12.45 1.06 -2.81
C ARG A 36 -13.84 1.67 -2.74
N PRO A 37 -14.22 2.33 -1.62
CA PRO A 37 -15.51 3.01 -1.49
C PRO A 37 -15.54 4.29 -2.34
N SER A 38 -16.77 4.70 -2.74
CA SER A 38 -17.02 5.94 -3.48
C SER A 38 -17.70 6.98 -2.61
N VAL A 39 -17.53 8.26 -2.95
CA VAL A 39 -18.14 9.41 -2.28
C VAL A 39 -19.67 9.36 -2.36
N ARG A 40 -20.23 9.16 -3.55
CA ARG A 40 -21.68 9.10 -3.80
C ARG A 40 -22.44 10.28 -3.19
N GLY A 41 -21.93 11.49 -3.35
CA GLY A 41 -22.52 12.71 -2.84
C GLY A 41 -22.50 12.88 -1.31
N ARG A 42 -21.77 12.03 -0.58
CA ARG A 42 -21.61 12.14 0.88
C ARG A 42 -20.39 12.98 1.19
N LYS A 43 -20.38 13.59 2.36
CA LYS A 43 -19.16 14.13 2.94
C LYS A 43 -18.39 12.99 3.63
N ILE A 44 -17.12 12.89 3.32
CA ILE A 44 -16.30 11.76 3.78
C ILE A 44 -15.66 12.10 5.12
N PHE A 45 -14.64 12.95 5.11
CA PHE A 45 -13.89 13.23 6.33
C PHE A 45 -14.62 14.20 7.26
N GLY A 46 -14.77 13.78 8.51
CA GLY A 46 -15.57 14.46 9.53
C GLY A 46 -17.01 13.94 9.64
N GLU A 47 -17.51 13.14 8.66
CA GLU A 47 -18.84 12.53 8.69
C GLU A 47 -18.78 11.01 8.51
N LEU A 48 -18.67 10.50 7.27
CA LEU A 48 -18.60 9.04 7.01
C LEU A 48 -17.38 8.40 7.69
N VAL A 49 -16.26 9.11 7.68
CA VAL A 49 -15.03 8.79 8.40
C VAL A 49 -14.80 9.90 9.42
N PRO A 50 -15.22 9.73 10.68
CA PRO A 50 -15.14 10.77 11.71
C PRO A 50 -13.70 11.11 12.04
N TYR A 51 -13.41 12.39 12.30
CA TYR A 51 -12.11 12.81 12.83
C TYR A 51 -11.85 12.20 14.21
N GLY A 52 -10.59 11.93 14.52
CA GLY A 52 -10.16 11.33 15.79
C GLY A 52 -10.57 9.88 15.99
N LYS A 53 -11.08 9.20 14.95
CA LYS A 53 -11.46 7.79 15.03
C LYS A 53 -10.59 6.93 14.11
N VAL A 54 -10.19 5.77 14.61
CA VAL A 54 -9.42 4.81 13.81
C VAL A 54 -10.28 4.30 12.65
N TRP A 55 -9.74 4.42 11.46
CA TRP A 55 -10.32 3.95 10.20
C TRP A 55 -9.38 2.93 9.55
N ARG A 56 -9.95 1.85 9.01
CA ARG A 56 -9.24 0.78 8.31
C ARG A 56 -8.69 1.14 6.92
N ALA A 57 -8.58 2.44 6.63
CA ALA A 57 -8.07 3.00 5.37
C ALA A 57 -8.77 2.49 4.09
N GLY A 58 -10.03 2.04 4.21
CA GLY A 58 -10.80 1.47 3.11
C GLY A 58 -12.18 1.03 3.52
N ALA A 59 -12.69 0.00 2.84
CA ALA A 59 -13.99 -0.62 3.11
C ALA A 59 -13.85 -2.15 3.23
N ASN A 60 -14.75 -2.77 4.00
CA ASN A 60 -14.77 -4.21 4.31
C ASN A 60 -13.53 -4.61 5.14
N GLN A 61 -12.71 -5.54 4.64
CA GLN A 61 -11.43 -5.88 5.24
C GLN A 61 -10.50 -4.65 5.27
N ALA A 62 -9.63 -4.56 6.26
CA ALA A 62 -8.65 -3.49 6.36
C ALA A 62 -7.75 -3.45 5.11
N THR A 63 -7.28 -2.27 4.78
CA THR A 63 -6.24 -2.11 3.75
C THR A 63 -4.96 -2.72 4.26
N SER A 64 -4.35 -3.58 3.44
CA SER A 64 -3.05 -4.17 3.75
C SER A 64 -1.95 -3.65 2.83
N ILE A 65 -0.73 -3.62 3.35
CA ILE A 65 0.49 -3.30 2.59
C ILE A 65 1.54 -4.37 2.85
N SER A 66 2.16 -4.86 1.77
CA SER A 66 3.20 -5.88 1.80
C SER A 66 4.53 -5.32 1.34
N PHE A 67 5.58 -5.54 2.12
CA PHE A 67 6.96 -5.20 1.80
C PHE A 67 7.81 -6.47 1.69
N LEU A 68 8.41 -6.72 0.53
CA LEU A 68 9.30 -7.88 0.33
C LEU A 68 10.75 -7.61 0.75
N GLN A 69 11.06 -6.38 1.15
CA GLN A 69 12.35 -5.97 1.71
C GLN A 69 12.13 -4.99 2.87
N PRO A 70 13.12 -4.80 3.76
CA PRO A 70 13.06 -3.73 4.77
C PRO A 70 13.01 -2.35 4.12
N VAL A 71 12.14 -1.48 4.64
CA VAL A 71 11.93 -0.11 4.16
C VAL A 71 11.86 0.87 5.33
N LYS A 72 11.93 2.16 5.04
CA LYS A 72 11.50 3.22 5.96
C LYS A 72 10.16 3.75 5.47
N VAL A 73 9.18 3.82 6.35
CA VAL A 73 7.86 4.41 6.08
C VAL A 73 7.65 5.57 7.05
N GLY A 74 7.41 6.77 6.54
CA GLY A 74 7.35 7.96 7.39
C GLY A 74 8.63 8.19 8.20
N GLY A 75 9.80 7.79 7.66
CA GLY A 75 11.10 7.88 8.33
C GLY A 75 11.38 6.79 9.38
N LYS A 76 10.44 5.89 9.67
CA LYS A 76 10.59 4.79 10.64
C LYS A 76 10.90 3.47 9.93
N SER A 77 11.86 2.70 10.46
CA SER A 77 12.25 1.40 9.91
C SER A 77 11.13 0.36 10.07
N VAL A 78 10.82 -0.32 8.98
CA VAL A 78 9.82 -1.39 8.88
C VAL A 78 10.47 -2.62 8.30
N LYS A 79 10.26 -3.78 8.92
CA LYS A 79 10.77 -5.05 8.42
C LYS A 79 9.97 -5.49 7.19
N LYS A 80 10.52 -6.42 6.39
CA LYS A 80 9.72 -7.13 5.38
C LYS A 80 8.56 -7.85 6.06
N GLY A 81 7.40 -7.87 5.43
CA GLY A 81 6.19 -8.48 5.95
C GLY A 81 4.92 -7.79 5.46
N ASP A 82 3.80 -8.29 5.94
CA ASP A 82 2.47 -7.78 5.66
C ASP A 82 1.94 -7.01 6.88
N TYR A 83 1.29 -5.89 6.62
CA TYR A 83 0.76 -5.00 7.65
C TYR A 83 -0.61 -4.49 7.25
N ALA A 84 -1.52 -4.33 8.21
CA ALA A 84 -2.70 -3.52 8.00
C ALA A 84 -2.34 -2.03 8.08
N ILE A 85 -3.00 -1.21 7.27
CA ILE A 85 -2.95 0.25 7.38
C ILE A 85 -4.19 0.71 8.15
N PHE A 86 -3.96 1.29 9.32
CA PHE A 86 -4.98 2.06 10.03
C PHE A 86 -4.64 3.53 10.02
N ILE A 87 -5.67 4.36 9.95
CA ILE A 87 -5.54 5.81 9.87
C ILE A 87 -6.49 6.46 10.87
N THR A 88 -6.00 7.41 11.64
CA THR A 88 -6.84 8.34 12.39
C THR A 88 -6.80 9.68 11.68
N PRO A 89 -7.85 10.04 10.91
CA PRO A 89 -7.90 11.32 10.22
C PRO A 89 -8.13 12.46 11.20
N GLU A 90 -7.42 13.57 10.96
CA GLU A 90 -7.65 14.87 11.56
C GLU A 90 -7.77 15.93 10.43
N GLN A 91 -8.17 17.13 10.75
CA GLN A 91 -8.42 18.17 9.73
C GLN A 91 -7.16 18.56 8.94
N HIS A 92 -6.00 18.60 9.60
CA HIS A 92 -4.75 19.13 9.02
C HIS A 92 -3.66 18.08 8.89
N GLN A 93 -3.82 16.94 9.54
CA GLN A 93 -2.87 15.82 9.50
C GLN A 93 -3.59 14.50 9.73
N TRP A 94 -2.99 13.42 9.27
CA TRP A 94 -3.46 12.07 9.57
C TRP A 94 -2.41 11.32 10.37
N ILE A 95 -2.85 10.56 11.35
CA ILE A 95 -2.01 9.58 12.04
C ILE A 95 -2.10 8.28 11.25
N ILE A 96 -0.97 7.81 10.77
CA ILE A 96 -0.83 6.57 10.00
C ILE A 96 -0.21 5.52 10.89
N VAL A 97 -0.81 4.34 10.89
CA VAL A 97 -0.35 3.17 11.65
C VAL A 97 -0.14 2.01 10.69
N LEU A 98 0.98 1.33 10.79
CA LEU A 98 1.16 -0.02 10.28
C LEU A 98 1.02 -0.98 11.46
N ASN A 99 0.10 -1.94 11.34
CA ASN A 99 -0.24 -2.89 12.38
C ASN A 99 0.03 -4.31 11.91
N TYR A 100 0.45 -5.20 12.81
CA TYR A 100 0.81 -6.57 12.48
C TYR A 100 -0.40 -7.46 12.13
N ASP A 101 -1.63 -7.09 12.51
CA ASP A 101 -2.85 -7.81 12.11
C ASP A 101 -3.24 -7.47 10.67
N ALA A 102 -2.48 -7.99 9.70
CA ALA A 102 -2.67 -7.71 8.27
C ALA A 102 -4.02 -8.20 7.73
N ASP A 103 -4.67 -9.16 8.40
CA ASP A 103 -5.95 -9.76 8.01
C ASP A 103 -7.16 -9.15 8.74
N ALA A 104 -6.96 -8.05 9.46
CA ALA A 104 -7.99 -7.39 10.26
C ALA A 104 -9.29 -7.15 9.47
N TRP A 105 -10.41 -7.52 10.04
CA TRP A 105 -11.73 -7.20 9.49
C TRP A 105 -12.29 -5.92 10.12
N GLY A 106 -12.34 -4.84 9.32
CA GLY A 106 -12.80 -3.56 9.83
C GLY A 106 -11.75 -2.87 10.71
N ALA A 107 -12.20 -2.06 11.65
CA ALA A 107 -11.38 -1.47 12.71
C ALA A 107 -11.77 -1.99 14.09
N TYR A 108 -12.59 -3.06 14.15
CA TYR A 108 -13.15 -3.57 15.40
C TYR A 108 -12.11 -4.33 16.24
N SER A 109 -11.16 -5.00 15.57
CA SER A 109 -10.08 -5.77 16.19
C SER A 109 -8.79 -4.97 16.34
N TYR A 110 -8.79 -3.68 16.01
CA TYR A 110 -7.59 -2.88 16.13
C TYR A 110 -7.04 -2.86 17.55
N ASP A 111 -5.84 -3.38 17.73
CA ASP A 111 -5.08 -3.35 18.98
C ASP A 111 -3.84 -2.47 18.81
N PRO A 112 -3.72 -1.34 19.53
CA PRO A 112 -2.53 -0.49 19.45
C PRO A 112 -1.24 -1.16 19.93
N ASN A 113 -1.31 -2.26 20.71
CA ASN A 113 -0.13 -3.03 21.10
C ASN A 113 0.49 -3.80 19.93
N GLU A 114 -0.27 -4.03 18.86
CA GLU A 114 0.19 -4.66 17.62
C GLU A 114 0.69 -3.63 16.58
N ASN A 115 0.91 -2.38 16.97
CA ASN A 115 1.45 -1.35 16.08
C ASN A 115 2.93 -1.59 15.81
N ALA A 116 3.29 -1.82 14.55
CA ALA A 116 4.69 -1.87 14.11
C ALA A 116 5.32 -0.47 14.12
N ILE A 117 4.60 0.50 13.56
CA ILE A 117 4.98 1.93 13.56
C ILE A 117 3.73 2.82 13.58
N GLU A 118 3.91 4.04 14.05
CA GLU A 118 2.93 5.13 13.99
C GLU A 118 3.64 6.43 13.66
N PHE A 119 3.08 7.27 12.78
CA PHE A 119 3.62 8.58 12.41
C PHE A 119 2.51 9.47 11.85
N THR A 120 2.80 10.75 11.66
CA THR A 120 1.85 11.71 11.10
C THR A 120 2.27 12.18 9.73
N VAL A 121 1.27 12.47 8.87
CA VAL A 121 1.47 13.12 7.57
C VAL A 121 0.50 14.30 7.44
N PRO A 122 0.90 15.39 6.75
CA PRO A 122 0.02 16.52 6.52
C PRO A 122 -1.09 16.18 5.53
N VAL A 123 -2.24 16.82 5.69
CA VAL A 123 -3.35 16.78 4.72
C VAL A 123 -3.13 17.85 3.66
N ILE A 124 -3.31 17.46 2.40
CA ILE A 124 -3.29 18.32 1.24
C ILE A 124 -4.72 18.41 0.71
N GLN A 125 -5.29 19.60 0.66
CA GLN A 125 -6.59 19.84 0.04
C GLN A 125 -6.42 19.93 -1.48
N THR A 126 -7.23 19.18 -2.21
CA THR A 126 -7.26 19.19 -3.69
C THR A 126 -8.46 19.96 -4.20
N LYS A 127 -8.36 20.47 -5.42
CA LYS A 127 -9.48 21.17 -6.09
C LYS A 127 -10.42 20.17 -6.79
N ASP A 128 -9.87 19.04 -7.22
CA ASP A 128 -10.59 18.04 -8.00
C ASP A 128 -11.12 16.95 -7.08
N LEU A 129 -12.40 16.59 -7.29
CA LEU A 129 -13.06 15.51 -6.58
C LEU A 129 -12.46 14.17 -6.99
N GLN A 130 -11.95 13.42 -6.03
CA GLN A 130 -11.62 12.00 -6.16
C GLN A 130 -12.82 11.18 -5.71
N GLU A 131 -13.64 10.71 -6.64
CA GLU A 131 -14.91 10.01 -6.36
C GLU A 131 -14.72 8.69 -5.61
N SER A 132 -13.77 7.87 -6.01
CA SER A 132 -13.47 6.61 -5.33
C SER A 132 -12.16 6.71 -4.57
N LEU A 133 -12.10 6.13 -3.36
CA LEU A 133 -10.82 6.02 -2.63
C LEU A 133 -9.75 5.42 -3.55
N GLU A 134 -8.61 6.07 -3.60
CA GLU A 134 -7.50 5.66 -4.44
C GLU A 134 -6.21 5.60 -3.64
N PHE A 135 -5.51 4.49 -3.78
CA PHE A 135 -4.10 4.37 -3.45
C PHE A 135 -3.31 4.33 -4.76
N SER A 136 -2.19 5.04 -4.80
CA SER A 136 -1.27 5.03 -5.95
C SER A 136 0.16 5.25 -5.49
N PHE A 137 1.12 4.88 -6.34
CA PHE A 137 2.53 5.10 -6.07
C PHE A 137 3.06 6.22 -6.97
N GLU A 138 3.80 7.14 -6.37
CA GLU A 138 4.56 8.17 -7.06
C GLU A 138 6.05 7.92 -6.84
N SER A 139 6.73 7.44 -7.90
CA SER A 139 8.17 7.17 -7.84
C SER A 139 8.97 8.47 -7.90
N LEU A 140 9.80 8.73 -6.90
CA LEU A 140 10.70 9.88 -6.84
C LEU A 140 12.12 9.51 -7.29
N SER A 141 12.54 8.28 -7.01
CA SER A 141 13.81 7.69 -7.44
C SER A 141 13.76 6.17 -7.29
N ASN A 142 14.86 5.49 -7.62
CA ASN A 142 14.99 4.04 -7.37
C ASN A 142 15.00 3.67 -5.85
N GLU A 143 15.17 4.65 -4.99
CA GLU A 143 15.31 4.48 -3.53
C GLU A 143 14.17 5.10 -2.74
N LYS A 144 13.31 5.89 -3.39
CA LYS A 144 12.26 6.67 -2.75
C LYS A 144 11.00 6.73 -3.60
N LEU A 145 9.86 6.57 -2.96
CA LEU A 145 8.55 6.80 -3.53
C LEU A 145 7.59 7.33 -2.46
N ASN A 146 6.48 7.89 -2.88
CA ASN A 146 5.34 8.19 -2.03
C ASN A 146 4.21 7.20 -2.31
N LEU A 147 3.61 6.65 -1.27
CA LEU A 147 2.28 6.07 -1.34
C LEU A 147 1.27 7.20 -1.16
N ILE A 148 0.50 7.45 -2.20
CA ILE A 148 -0.50 8.51 -2.25
C ILE A 148 -1.86 7.93 -1.90
N ILE A 149 -2.60 8.60 -1.02
CA ILE A 149 -4.01 8.29 -0.74
C ILE A 149 -4.85 9.50 -1.13
N ARG A 150 -5.86 9.30 -1.98
CA ARG A 150 -6.78 10.36 -2.42
C ARG A 150 -8.22 9.90 -2.23
N TRP A 151 -9.05 10.76 -1.65
CA TRP A 151 -10.48 10.56 -1.58
C TRP A 151 -11.19 11.88 -1.30
N GLU A 152 -12.33 12.10 -1.94
CA GLU A 152 -13.07 13.37 -1.91
C GLU A 152 -12.15 14.52 -2.39
N TYR A 153 -11.88 15.52 -1.59
CA TYR A 153 -10.96 16.63 -1.88
C TYR A 153 -9.67 16.54 -1.04
N THR A 154 -9.34 15.36 -0.57
CA THR A 154 -8.24 15.13 0.36
C THR A 154 -7.18 14.23 -0.27
N LYS A 155 -5.93 14.63 -0.12
CA LYS A 155 -4.73 13.87 -0.48
C LYS A 155 -3.79 13.80 0.72
N VAL A 156 -3.17 12.66 0.94
CA VAL A 156 -1.99 12.53 1.80
C VAL A 156 -0.89 11.76 1.07
N GLU A 157 0.34 12.02 1.45
CA GLU A 157 1.55 11.43 0.88
C GLU A 157 2.33 10.74 2.00
N ILE A 158 2.55 9.45 1.84
CA ILE A 158 3.30 8.63 2.80
C ILE A 158 4.65 8.32 2.16
N PRO A 159 5.75 8.91 2.66
CA PRO A 159 7.07 8.64 2.10
C PRO A 159 7.54 7.24 2.46
N ILE A 160 8.06 6.53 1.45
CA ILE A 160 8.67 5.21 1.57
C ILE A 160 10.05 5.27 0.95
N GLU A 161 11.05 4.82 1.72
CA GLU A 161 12.45 4.80 1.32
C GLU A 161 13.05 3.42 1.57
N ILE A 162 14.09 3.04 0.84
CA ILE A 162 14.84 1.83 1.18
C ILE A 162 15.48 1.99 2.57
N ASP A 163 15.46 0.91 3.35
CA ASP A 163 16.24 0.84 4.59
C ASP A 163 17.57 0.10 4.29
N LYS A 164 18.66 0.51 4.97
CA LYS A 164 19.98 -0.12 4.85
C LYS A 164 20.47 -0.22 3.40
N LYS A 165 20.65 0.94 2.77
CA LYS A 165 21.11 1.09 1.38
C LYS A 165 22.34 0.21 1.07
N GLU A 166 23.29 0.10 1.98
CA GLU A 166 24.52 -0.67 1.82
C GLU A 166 24.26 -2.17 1.57
N ILE A 167 23.17 -2.71 2.15
CA ILE A 167 22.77 -4.11 1.92
C ILE A 167 22.16 -4.25 0.52
N ILE A 168 21.33 -3.28 0.14
CA ILE A 168 20.70 -3.26 -1.19
C ILE A 168 21.77 -3.14 -2.29
N ASP A 169 22.73 -2.27 -2.12
CA ASP A 169 23.84 -2.10 -3.08
C ASP A 169 24.64 -3.40 -3.26
N LYS A 170 24.93 -4.12 -2.16
CA LYS A 170 25.58 -5.45 -2.23
C LYS A 170 24.74 -6.48 -2.97
N ILE A 171 23.43 -6.51 -2.73
CA ILE A 171 22.51 -7.42 -3.44
C ILE A 171 22.52 -7.10 -4.95
N ILE A 172 22.48 -5.81 -5.31
CA ILE A 172 22.53 -5.39 -6.72
C ILE A 172 23.83 -5.82 -7.38
N GLU A 173 24.97 -5.70 -6.69
CA GLU A 173 26.26 -6.15 -7.22
C GLU A 173 26.28 -7.67 -7.45
N GLN A 174 25.84 -8.46 -6.48
CA GLN A 174 25.73 -9.90 -6.62
C GLN A 174 24.80 -10.32 -7.77
N LEU A 175 23.67 -9.63 -7.94
CA LEU A 175 22.77 -9.89 -9.07
C LEU A 175 23.41 -9.56 -10.43
N LYS A 176 24.26 -8.54 -10.52
CA LYS A 176 25.02 -8.23 -11.74
C LYS A 176 26.02 -9.32 -12.08
N GLU A 177 26.73 -9.85 -11.08
CA GLU A 177 27.68 -10.96 -11.26
C GLU A 177 26.97 -12.23 -11.77
N VAL A 178 25.83 -12.59 -11.17
CA VAL A 178 25.02 -13.73 -11.61
C VAL A 178 24.56 -13.55 -13.06
N LYS A 179 24.01 -12.39 -13.41
CA LYS A 179 23.58 -12.09 -14.78
C LYS A 179 24.74 -12.07 -15.78
N GLN A 180 25.93 -11.69 -15.37
CA GLN A 180 27.10 -11.77 -16.24
C GLN A 180 27.48 -13.24 -16.48
N PHE A 181 27.49 -14.05 -15.43
CA PHE A 181 27.76 -15.48 -15.54
C PHE A 181 26.76 -16.21 -16.46
N GLU A 182 25.45 -15.89 -16.36
CA GLU A 182 24.41 -16.43 -17.24
C GLU A 182 24.70 -16.10 -18.71
N ARG A 183 25.04 -14.83 -19.03
CA ARG A 183 25.41 -14.41 -20.40
C ARG A 183 26.65 -15.13 -20.93
N ASP A 184 27.66 -15.35 -20.07
CA ASP A 184 28.90 -16.04 -20.45
C ASP A 184 28.65 -17.52 -20.71
N LEU A 185 27.64 -18.13 -20.09
CA LEU A 185 27.20 -19.51 -20.40
C LEU A 185 26.46 -19.57 -21.74
N GLU A 186 25.48 -18.67 -21.97
CA GLU A 186 24.73 -18.61 -23.23
C GLU A 186 25.61 -18.30 -24.44
N GLY A 187 26.65 -17.49 -24.27
CA GLY A 187 27.62 -17.17 -25.32
C GLY A 187 28.62 -18.29 -25.68
N LYS A 188 28.67 -19.37 -24.87
CA LYS A 188 29.53 -20.56 -25.14
C LYS A 188 28.80 -21.66 -25.91
N ASP A 189 27.49 -21.59 -26.01
CA ASP A 189 26.64 -22.57 -26.70
C ASP A 189 26.32 -22.17 -28.15
N ASN A 190 26.91 -21.09 -28.68
CA ASN A 190 26.88 -20.61 -30.06
C ASN A 190 28.29 -20.66 -30.69
#